data_77c709b0f07a9998d7f619a19639eedc
#
_entry.id   77c709b0f07a9998d7f619a19639eedc
#
_cell.length_a   1.000
_cell.length_b   1.000
_cell.length_c   1.000
_cell.angle_alpha   90.00
_cell.angle_beta   90.00
_cell.angle_gamma   90.00
#
_symmetry.space_group_name_H-M   'P 1'
#
loop_
_entity.id
_entity.type
_entity.pdbx_description
1 polymer ?
#
loop_
_entity_poly.entity_id
_entity_poly.type
_entity_poly.pdbx_seq_one_letter_code
_entity_poly.pdbx_strand_id
1 'polypeptide(L)'
;LDLSNLFSLKGRIILVTGGSRNLGKVIARAYIAQGAIVYISARKAVECDATAEELGPNCHSLPEDLSTVRGIHRLVAELSKKQQKLDILVNNAGAFWSAPFESFPEIGWDKVMDINLKSPFFLIQALCPMLKIGGSGSHPAKVINITSVDGQRLSAWDTYSYHASKSALVYLTKRLAAELIKHNIVVSSIAPGAFSSDMNVAARDDPEGVASFIPMGRIGTDEDISGAAIFLASRAGDYVVGDTITVDGGVVHASVAKLADI
;
A
#
# COMPACT_ATOMS: atom_id res chain seq x y z
N LEU A 1 19.05 -21.10 11.39
CA LEU A 1 18.11 -20.14 10.78
C LEU A 1 17.05 -20.93 9.99
N ASP A 2 15.78 -20.83 10.41
CA ASP A 2 14.66 -21.45 9.68
C ASP A 2 14.03 -20.41 8.75
N LEU A 3 14.38 -20.45 7.48
CA LEU A 3 13.90 -19.52 6.46
C LEU A 3 12.40 -19.74 6.13
N SER A 4 11.87 -20.96 6.31
CA SER A 4 10.47 -21.26 6.02
C SER A 4 9.54 -20.51 6.96
N ASN A 5 9.95 -20.30 8.21
CA ASN A 5 9.21 -19.54 9.21
C ASN A 5 9.50 -18.02 9.13
N LEU A 6 10.63 -17.62 8.54
CA LEU A 6 11.03 -16.21 8.49
C LEU A 6 10.07 -15.37 7.66
N PHE A 7 9.58 -15.91 6.54
CA PHE A 7 8.67 -15.24 5.60
C PHE A 7 7.20 -15.69 5.74
N SER A 8 6.90 -16.60 6.67
CA SER A 8 5.55 -17.13 6.88
C SER A 8 4.61 -16.06 7.45
N LEU A 9 3.39 -16.02 6.92
CA LEU A 9 2.28 -15.21 7.44
C LEU A 9 1.15 -16.10 7.99
N LYS A 10 1.45 -17.37 8.27
CA LYS A 10 0.46 -18.36 8.70
C LYS A 10 -0.34 -17.89 9.91
N GLY A 11 -1.67 -17.81 9.75
CA GLY A 11 -2.60 -17.40 10.80
C GLY A 11 -2.60 -15.91 11.16
N ARG A 12 -1.85 -15.06 10.41
CA ARG A 12 -1.89 -13.60 10.59
C ARG A 12 -3.18 -13.04 10.02
N ILE A 13 -3.82 -12.14 10.76
CA ILE A 13 -5.02 -11.41 10.34
C ILE A 13 -4.58 -10.10 9.67
N ILE A 14 -4.93 -9.93 8.41
CA ILE A 14 -4.45 -8.83 7.57
C ILE A 14 -5.64 -8.05 6.99
N LEU A 15 -5.55 -6.73 6.98
CA LEU A 15 -6.46 -5.85 6.22
C LEU A 15 -5.69 -5.17 5.09
N VAL A 16 -6.18 -5.33 3.84
CA VAL A 16 -5.65 -4.66 2.65
C VAL A 16 -6.70 -3.71 2.09
N THR A 17 -6.45 -2.41 2.16
CA THR A 17 -7.35 -1.42 1.55
C THR A 17 -7.10 -1.30 0.06
N GLY A 18 -8.15 -1.08 -0.75
CA GLY A 18 -8.04 -1.13 -2.20
C GLY A 18 -7.66 -2.52 -2.73
N GLY A 19 -8.06 -3.59 -2.00
CA GLY A 19 -7.66 -4.97 -2.26
C GLY A 19 -8.43 -5.68 -3.37
N SER A 20 -9.42 -5.02 -4.01
CA SER A 20 -10.26 -5.66 -5.03
C SER A 20 -9.62 -5.70 -6.43
N ARG A 21 -8.51 -5.01 -6.67
CA ARG A 21 -7.85 -4.93 -7.99
C ARG A 21 -6.40 -4.48 -7.90
N ASN A 22 -5.69 -4.58 -9.02
CA ASN A 22 -4.32 -4.07 -9.20
C ASN A 22 -3.38 -4.53 -8.06
N LEU A 23 -2.45 -3.69 -7.63
CA LEU A 23 -1.45 -4.02 -6.60
C LEU A 23 -2.06 -4.54 -5.29
N GLY A 24 -3.20 -3.98 -4.87
CA GLY A 24 -3.87 -4.43 -3.65
C GLY A 24 -4.34 -5.88 -3.72
N LYS A 25 -4.89 -6.31 -4.88
CA LYS A 25 -5.28 -7.70 -5.12
C LYS A 25 -4.07 -8.63 -5.19
N VAL A 26 -2.99 -8.18 -5.84
CA VAL A 26 -1.72 -8.92 -5.92
C VAL A 26 -1.13 -9.15 -4.52
N ILE A 27 -1.06 -8.11 -3.70
CA ILE A 27 -0.58 -8.19 -2.32
C ILE A 27 -1.46 -9.13 -1.48
N ALA A 28 -2.79 -9.01 -1.60
CA ALA A 28 -3.73 -9.89 -0.88
C ALA A 28 -3.52 -11.36 -1.26
N ARG A 29 -3.40 -11.67 -2.56
CA ARG A 29 -3.10 -13.01 -3.08
C ARG A 29 -1.78 -13.55 -2.52
N ALA A 30 -0.73 -12.75 -2.53
CA ALA A 30 0.58 -13.12 -2.01
C ALA A 30 0.54 -13.46 -0.52
N TYR A 31 -0.19 -12.69 0.27
CA TYR A 31 -0.35 -12.95 1.70
C TYR A 31 -1.15 -14.21 2.00
N ILE A 32 -2.21 -14.48 1.24
CA ILE A 32 -2.99 -15.73 1.34
C ILE A 32 -2.09 -16.92 1.01
N ALA A 33 -1.27 -16.83 -0.03
CA ALA A 33 -0.31 -17.88 -0.39
C ALA A 33 0.72 -18.16 0.71
N GLN A 34 1.02 -17.17 1.59
CA GLN A 34 1.87 -17.33 2.78
C GLN A 34 1.08 -17.77 4.03
N GLY A 35 -0.21 -18.14 3.88
CA GLY A 35 -1.03 -18.70 4.95
C GLY A 35 -1.77 -17.68 5.82
N ALA A 36 -1.88 -16.43 5.38
CA ALA A 36 -2.65 -15.41 6.08
C ALA A 36 -4.16 -15.53 5.86
N ILE A 37 -4.93 -14.94 6.78
CA ILE A 37 -6.35 -14.62 6.63
C ILE A 37 -6.43 -13.15 6.27
N VAL A 38 -6.95 -12.84 5.07
CA VAL A 38 -6.92 -11.49 4.52
C VAL A 38 -8.33 -10.93 4.39
N TYR A 39 -8.52 -9.73 4.93
CA TYR A 39 -9.68 -8.89 4.69
C TYR A 39 -9.32 -7.86 3.63
N ILE A 40 -10.12 -7.76 2.58
CA ILE A 40 -9.95 -6.74 1.54
C ILE A 40 -11.07 -5.70 1.64
N SER A 41 -10.74 -4.43 1.42
CA SER A 41 -11.73 -3.35 1.39
C SER A 41 -11.65 -2.58 0.08
N ALA A 42 -12.80 -2.26 -0.49
CA ALA A 42 -12.95 -1.41 -1.66
C ALA A 42 -14.34 -0.75 -1.64
N ARG A 43 -14.53 0.35 -2.39
CA ARG A 43 -15.80 1.09 -2.40
C ARG A 43 -16.96 0.34 -3.04
N LYS A 44 -16.68 -0.44 -4.08
CA LYS A 44 -17.71 -1.17 -4.84
C LYS A 44 -17.84 -2.58 -4.26
N ALA A 45 -18.96 -2.84 -3.58
CA ALA A 45 -19.22 -4.12 -2.92
C ALA A 45 -19.11 -5.29 -3.90
N VAL A 46 -19.78 -5.21 -5.06
CA VAL A 46 -19.78 -6.27 -6.07
C VAL A 46 -18.36 -6.68 -6.49
N GLU A 47 -17.49 -5.70 -6.77
CA GLU A 47 -16.10 -5.99 -7.15
C GLU A 47 -15.28 -6.56 -5.97
N CYS A 48 -15.55 -6.08 -4.76
CA CYS A 48 -14.87 -6.55 -3.55
C CYS A 48 -15.25 -7.99 -3.22
N ASP A 49 -16.53 -8.30 -3.28
CA ASP A 49 -17.09 -9.63 -3.01
C ASP A 49 -16.59 -10.66 -4.05
N ALA A 50 -16.67 -10.32 -5.34
CA ALA A 50 -16.16 -11.18 -6.41
C ALA A 50 -14.66 -11.48 -6.27
N THR A 51 -13.86 -10.46 -5.88
CA THR A 51 -12.42 -10.67 -5.64
C THR A 51 -12.18 -11.55 -4.43
N ALA A 52 -12.94 -11.38 -3.35
CA ALA A 52 -12.80 -12.24 -2.17
C ALA A 52 -13.13 -13.70 -2.49
N GLU A 53 -14.16 -13.95 -3.28
CA GLU A 53 -14.53 -15.28 -3.77
C GLU A 53 -13.43 -15.89 -4.64
N GLU A 54 -12.89 -15.12 -5.60
CA GLU A 54 -11.79 -15.56 -6.48
C GLU A 54 -10.51 -15.94 -5.69
N LEU A 55 -10.17 -15.17 -4.65
CA LEU A 55 -9.00 -15.41 -3.84
C LEU A 55 -9.17 -16.56 -2.82
N GLY A 56 -10.40 -17.05 -2.66
CA GLY A 56 -10.70 -18.26 -1.91
C GLY A 56 -11.00 -18.05 -0.41
N PRO A 57 -11.11 -19.13 0.36
CA PRO A 57 -11.71 -19.13 1.70
C PRO A 57 -10.97 -18.31 2.75
N ASN A 58 -9.71 -17.99 2.51
CA ASN A 58 -8.91 -17.14 3.40
C ASN A 58 -8.99 -15.64 3.04
N CYS A 59 -9.84 -15.27 2.07
CA CYS A 59 -10.10 -13.88 1.71
C CYS A 59 -11.53 -13.49 2.10
N HIS A 60 -11.68 -12.34 2.75
CA HIS A 60 -12.98 -11.84 3.20
C HIS A 60 -13.19 -10.41 2.71
N SER A 61 -14.37 -10.13 2.18
CA SER A 61 -14.78 -8.81 1.71
C SER A 61 -15.28 -7.94 2.85
N LEU A 62 -14.83 -6.67 2.87
CA LEU A 62 -15.31 -5.59 3.74
C LEU A 62 -15.47 -4.31 2.90
N PRO A 63 -16.51 -4.20 2.07
CA PRO A 63 -16.69 -3.04 1.20
C PRO A 63 -17.01 -1.79 2.00
N GLU A 64 -16.23 -0.71 1.77
CA GLU A 64 -16.44 0.58 2.42
C GLU A 64 -15.72 1.72 1.66
N ASP A 65 -16.27 2.93 1.77
CA ASP A 65 -15.62 4.15 1.29
C ASP A 65 -14.73 4.77 2.37
N LEU A 66 -13.43 4.59 2.21
CA LEU A 66 -12.41 5.05 3.13
C LEU A 66 -11.98 6.50 2.90
N SER A 67 -12.54 7.21 1.92
CA SER A 67 -12.29 8.66 1.75
C SER A 67 -12.88 9.50 2.88
N THR A 68 -13.76 8.93 3.70
CA THR A 68 -14.41 9.60 4.82
C THR A 68 -14.09 8.93 6.16
N VAL A 69 -13.93 9.72 7.22
CA VAL A 69 -13.74 9.20 8.59
C VAL A 69 -14.95 8.35 9.05
N ARG A 70 -16.15 8.68 8.60
CA ARG A 70 -17.37 7.90 8.87
C ARG A 70 -17.28 6.49 8.25
N GLY A 71 -16.79 6.37 7.01
CA GLY A 71 -16.55 5.08 6.36
C GLY A 71 -15.48 4.27 7.09
N ILE A 72 -14.40 4.92 7.51
CA ILE A 72 -13.35 4.28 8.31
C ILE A 72 -13.94 3.66 9.58
N HIS A 73 -14.75 4.40 10.33
CA HIS A 73 -15.38 3.88 11.55
C HIS A 73 -16.32 2.69 11.27
N ARG A 74 -17.08 2.71 10.15
CA ARG A 74 -17.92 1.57 9.76
C ARG A 74 -17.08 0.34 9.43
N LEU A 75 -15.99 0.49 8.65
CA LEU A 75 -15.08 -0.61 8.36
C LEU A 75 -14.53 -1.24 9.63
N VAL A 76 -14.03 -0.40 10.55
CA VAL A 76 -13.46 -0.87 11.82
C VAL A 76 -14.50 -1.59 12.66
N ALA A 77 -15.72 -1.08 12.73
CA ALA A 77 -16.82 -1.73 13.44
C ALA A 77 -17.16 -3.11 12.85
N GLU A 78 -17.21 -3.24 11.52
CA GLU A 78 -17.45 -4.53 10.86
C GLU A 78 -16.30 -5.52 11.04
N LEU A 79 -15.04 -5.06 10.96
CA LEU A 79 -13.88 -5.91 11.22
C LEU A 79 -13.87 -6.40 12.67
N SER A 80 -14.19 -5.52 13.64
CA SER A 80 -14.18 -5.84 15.07
C SER A 80 -15.25 -6.88 15.47
N LYS A 81 -16.34 -7.02 14.69
CA LYS A 81 -17.31 -8.11 14.89
C LYS A 81 -16.75 -9.47 14.50
N LYS A 82 -15.75 -9.51 13.62
CA LYS A 82 -15.17 -10.73 13.05
C LYS A 82 -13.85 -11.11 13.70
N GLN A 83 -13.07 -10.12 14.16
CA GLN A 83 -11.71 -10.30 14.68
C GLN A 83 -11.47 -9.43 15.92
N GLN A 84 -10.84 -10.00 16.93
CA GLN A 84 -10.44 -9.25 18.14
C GLN A 84 -9.11 -8.51 17.97
N LYS A 85 -8.29 -8.94 17.01
CA LYS A 85 -6.96 -8.37 16.74
C LYS A 85 -6.78 -8.11 15.25
N LEU A 86 -5.82 -7.27 14.94
CA LEU A 86 -5.28 -7.10 13.60
C LEU A 86 -3.76 -7.22 13.67
N ASP A 87 -3.20 -8.11 12.87
CA ASP A 87 -1.75 -8.29 12.84
C ASP A 87 -1.07 -7.36 11.83
N ILE A 88 -1.72 -7.12 10.68
CA ILE A 88 -1.13 -6.32 9.60
C ILE A 88 -2.19 -5.45 8.94
N LEU A 89 -1.89 -4.16 8.76
CA LEU A 89 -2.64 -3.22 7.96
C LEU A 89 -1.83 -2.82 6.73
N VAL A 90 -2.40 -2.95 5.52
CA VAL A 90 -1.84 -2.39 4.29
C VAL A 90 -2.72 -1.26 3.79
N ASN A 91 -2.23 -0.03 3.88
CA ASN A 91 -2.84 1.15 3.31
C ASN A 91 -2.46 1.26 1.83
N ASN A 92 -3.22 0.59 0.97
CA ASN A 92 -3.00 0.58 -0.48
C ASN A 92 -4.08 1.36 -1.25
N ALA A 93 -5.27 1.57 -0.69
CA ALA A 93 -6.29 2.39 -1.35
C ALA A 93 -5.74 3.77 -1.72
N GLY A 94 -5.96 4.18 -2.96
CA GLY A 94 -5.45 5.45 -3.45
C GLY A 94 -6.18 5.95 -4.69
N ALA A 95 -5.96 7.21 -4.99
CA ALA A 95 -6.43 7.88 -6.19
C ALA A 95 -5.35 8.82 -6.71
N PHE A 96 -5.46 9.17 -8.00
CA PHE A 96 -4.72 10.28 -8.59
C PHE A 96 -5.69 11.22 -9.33
N TRP A 97 -5.20 12.42 -9.62
CA TRP A 97 -5.86 13.38 -10.47
C TRP A 97 -4.81 14.12 -11.28
N SER A 98 -5.05 14.28 -12.56
CA SER A 98 -4.18 15.03 -13.47
C SER A 98 -4.97 16.14 -14.13
N ALA A 99 -4.45 17.35 -14.10
CA ALA A 99 -4.96 18.52 -14.80
C ALA A 99 -3.85 19.56 -14.93
N PRO A 100 -3.91 20.48 -15.92
CA PRO A 100 -2.98 21.59 -16.03
C PRO A 100 -2.95 22.43 -14.74
N PHE A 101 -1.79 23.01 -14.42
CA PHE A 101 -1.61 23.81 -13.22
C PHE A 101 -2.63 24.94 -13.09
N GLU A 102 -2.87 25.69 -14.15
CA GLU A 102 -3.76 26.86 -14.16
C GLU A 102 -5.23 26.52 -13.94
N SER A 103 -5.62 25.28 -14.17
CA SER A 103 -7.02 24.81 -14.06
C SER A 103 -7.19 23.61 -13.15
N PHE A 104 -6.21 23.34 -12.28
CA PHE A 104 -6.28 22.21 -11.38
C PHE A 104 -7.45 22.35 -10.38
N PRO A 105 -8.47 21.46 -10.40
CA PRO A 105 -9.69 21.67 -9.62
C PRO A 105 -9.53 21.25 -8.16
N GLU A 106 -10.14 22.01 -7.25
CA GLU A 106 -10.17 21.72 -5.80
C GLU A 106 -10.71 20.31 -5.50
N ILE A 107 -11.77 19.89 -6.19
CA ILE A 107 -12.36 18.54 -6.03
C ILE A 107 -11.35 17.43 -6.35
N GLY A 108 -10.46 17.66 -7.34
CA GLY A 108 -9.37 16.72 -7.67
C GLY A 108 -8.31 16.67 -6.57
N TRP A 109 -8.01 17.83 -5.98
CA TRP A 109 -7.10 17.94 -4.84
C TRP A 109 -7.64 17.19 -3.63
N ASP A 110 -8.84 17.51 -3.19
CA ASP A 110 -9.47 16.92 -2.01
C ASP A 110 -9.64 15.41 -2.13
N LYS A 111 -10.12 14.94 -3.28
CA LYS A 111 -10.26 13.50 -3.56
C LYS A 111 -8.96 12.74 -3.35
N VAL A 112 -7.83 13.29 -3.79
CA VAL A 112 -6.52 12.64 -3.67
C VAL A 112 -6.01 12.72 -2.23
N MET A 113 -6.08 13.89 -1.60
CA MET A 113 -5.63 14.10 -0.22
C MET A 113 -6.43 13.27 0.78
N ASP A 114 -7.74 13.18 0.61
CA ASP A 114 -8.61 12.41 1.50
C ASP A 114 -8.26 10.92 1.50
N ILE A 115 -8.08 10.31 0.32
CA ILE A 115 -7.84 8.86 0.25
C ILE A 115 -6.36 8.48 0.42
N ASN A 116 -5.41 9.30 -0.08
CA ASN A 116 -3.99 8.95 -0.07
C ASN A 116 -3.29 9.30 1.25
N LEU A 117 -3.77 10.32 1.99
CA LEU A 117 -3.08 10.82 3.18
C LEU A 117 -3.95 10.81 4.43
N LYS A 118 -5.12 11.43 4.38
CA LYS A 118 -6.04 11.51 5.53
C LYS A 118 -6.58 10.14 5.93
N SER A 119 -6.99 9.33 4.96
CA SER A 119 -7.50 7.99 5.20
C SER A 119 -6.49 7.08 5.92
N PRO A 120 -5.24 6.90 5.46
CA PRO A 120 -4.24 6.13 6.18
C PRO A 120 -4.06 6.56 7.64
N PHE A 121 -4.00 7.86 7.92
CA PHE A 121 -3.83 8.35 9.28
C PHE A 121 -5.00 7.94 10.19
N PHE A 122 -6.24 8.25 9.79
CA PHE A 122 -7.42 7.96 10.62
C PHE A 122 -7.73 6.48 10.70
N LEU A 123 -7.40 5.69 9.66
CA LEU A 123 -7.56 4.23 9.70
C LEU A 123 -6.58 3.59 10.67
N ILE A 124 -5.31 4.00 10.66
CA ILE A 124 -4.30 3.55 11.64
C ILE A 124 -4.75 3.92 13.04
N GLN A 125 -5.23 5.16 13.25
CA GLN A 125 -5.72 5.62 14.55
C GLN A 125 -6.90 4.76 15.05
N ALA A 126 -7.89 4.51 14.20
CA ALA A 126 -9.08 3.74 14.55
C ALA A 126 -8.78 2.25 14.80
N LEU A 127 -7.81 1.67 14.07
CA LEU A 127 -7.37 0.28 14.22
C LEU A 127 -6.28 0.09 15.29
N CYS A 128 -5.74 1.17 15.87
CA CYS A 128 -4.66 1.09 16.85
C CYS A 128 -4.95 0.14 18.03
N PRO A 129 -6.17 0.08 18.61
CA PRO A 129 -6.49 -0.89 19.64
C PRO A 129 -6.32 -2.34 19.17
N MET A 130 -6.78 -2.68 17.97
CA MET A 130 -6.67 -4.04 17.41
C MET A 130 -5.22 -4.39 17.04
N LEU A 131 -4.45 -3.42 16.52
CA LEU A 131 -3.02 -3.58 16.22
C LEU A 131 -2.20 -3.81 17.50
N LYS A 132 -2.52 -3.13 18.60
CA LYS A 132 -1.88 -3.35 19.91
C LYS A 132 -2.11 -4.77 20.44
N ILE A 133 -3.29 -5.36 20.20
CA ILE A 133 -3.57 -6.75 20.56
C ILE A 133 -2.82 -7.72 19.64
N GLY A 134 -2.68 -7.38 18.34
CA GLY A 134 -1.96 -8.20 17.36
C GLY A 134 -0.43 -8.20 17.53
N GLY A 135 0.12 -7.14 18.14
CA GLY A 135 1.57 -6.96 18.30
C GLY A 135 2.12 -7.46 19.63
N SER A 136 3.32 -8.02 19.58
CA SER A 136 4.12 -8.36 20.76
C SER A 136 5.60 -8.05 20.50
N GLY A 137 6.44 -8.11 21.54
CA GLY A 137 7.88 -7.85 21.37
C GLY A 137 8.60 -8.82 20.42
N SER A 138 8.12 -10.06 20.32
CA SER A 138 8.67 -11.08 19.42
C SER A 138 7.98 -11.18 18.06
N HIS A 139 6.80 -10.59 17.94
CA HIS A 139 5.97 -10.62 16.73
C HIS A 139 5.19 -9.29 16.63
N PRO A 140 5.83 -8.20 16.23
CA PRO A 140 5.16 -6.91 16.17
C PRO A 140 4.01 -6.93 15.14
N ALA A 141 2.98 -6.13 15.39
CA ALA A 141 2.01 -5.80 14.37
C ALA A 141 2.66 -4.89 13.31
N LYS A 142 2.12 -4.90 12.09
CA LYS A 142 2.68 -4.15 10.96
C LYS A 142 1.68 -3.17 10.38
N VAL A 143 2.16 -2.00 10.01
CA VAL A 143 1.46 -1.07 9.13
C VAL A 143 2.35 -0.83 7.92
N ILE A 144 1.84 -1.13 6.74
CA ILE A 144 2.56 -0.96 5.47
C ILE A 144 1.78 0.05 4.62
N ASN A 145 2.38 1.21 4.39
CA ASN A 145 1.78 2.25 3.54
C ASN A 145 2.29 2.09 2.11
N ILE A 146 1.39 2.02 1.13
CA ILE A 146 1.76 2.03 -0.28
C ILE A 146 1.87 3.49 -0.74
N THR A 147 3.11 3.95 -0.84
CA THR A 147 3.46 5.30 -1.29
C THR A 147 3.60 5.33 -2.82
N SER A 148 4.63 5.94 -3.37
CA SER A 148 4.98 5.95 -4.81
C SER A 148 6.40 6.48 -4.98
N VAL A 149 7.04 6.15 -6.09
CA VAL A 149 8.25 6.88 -6.54
C VAL A 149 8.00 8.38 -6.69
N ASP A 150 6.77 8.79 -7.04
CA ASP A 150 6.37 10.20 -7.11
C ASP A 150 6.29 10.90 -5.75
N GLY A 151 6.42 10.15 -4.65
CA GLY A 151 6.66 10.70 -3.32
C GLY A 151 8.14 10.96 -3.01
N GLN A 152 9.05 10.53 -3.88
CA GLN A 152 10.51 10.59 -3.66
C GLN A 152 11.24 11.37 -4.77
N ARG A 153 10.67 11.45 -5.97
CA ARG A 153 11.23 12.18 -7.11
C ARG A 153 10.13 12.94 -7.87
N LEU A 154 10.53 13.85 -8.73
CA LEU A 154 9.61 14.50 -9.66
C LEU A 154 9.38 13.61 -10.90
N SER A 155 8.16 13.61 -11.41
CA SER A 155 7.79 13.10 -12.72
C SER A 155 7.21 14.24 -13.57
N ALA A 156 7.10 14.01 -14.87
CA ALA A 156 6.59 15.01 -15.81
C ALA A 156 5.03 15.12 -15.82
N TRP A 157 4.36 14.37 -14.95
CA TRP A 157 2.89 14.34 -14.92
C TRP A 157 2.32 15.51 -14.12
N ASP A 158 1.24 16.10 -14.62
CA ASP A 158 0.49 17.17 -13.95
C ASP A 158 -0.40 16.60 -12.82
N THR A 159 0.22 15.93 -11.85
CA THR A 159 -0.45 15.24 -10.75
C THR A 159 -0.05 15.83 -9.38
N TYR A 160 -0.24 17.14 -9.21
CA TYR A 160 0.25 17.94 -8.06
C TYR A 160 -0.19 17.39 -6.71
N SER A 161 -1.50 17.13 -6.52
CA SER A 161 -2.02 16.57 -5.28
C SER A 161 -1.51 15.15 -5.00
N TYR A 162 -1.25 14.36 -6.06
CA TYR A 162 -0.70 13.01 -5.91
C TYR A 162 0.74 13.05 -5.39
N HIS A 163 1.62 13.85 -6.01
CA HIS A 163 2.99 14.06 -5.54
C HIS A 163 3.00 14.54 -4.08
N ALA A 164 2.21 15.57 -3.76
CA ALA A 164 2.10 16.11 -2.41
C ALA A 164 1.64 15.03 -1.41
N SER A 165 0.58 14.28 -1.73
CA SER A 165 0.03 13.24 -0.84
C SER A 165 1.01 12.09 -0.61
N LYS A 166 1.74 11.63 -1.64
CA LYS A 166 2.68 10.52 -1.54
C LYS A 166 3.96 10.92 -0.82
N SER A 167 4.47 12.13 -1.04
CA SER A 167 5.59 12.69 -0.25
C SER A 167 5.22 12.85 1.23
N ALA A 168 4.03 13.38 1.50
CA ALA A 168 3.54 13.51 2.86
C ALA A 168 3.36 12.15 3.55
N LEU A 169 2.88 11.12 2.82
CA LEU A 169 2.71 9.76 3.36
C LEU A 169 4.06 9.11 3.68
N VAL A 170 5.11 9.34 2.88
CA VAL A 170 6.49 8.89 3.20
C VAL A 170 6.94 9.50 4.53
N TYR A 171 6.74 10.81 4.72
CA TYR A 171 7.14 11.46 5.98
C TYR A 171 6.25 11.05 7.17
N LEU A 172 4.95 10.92 6.95
CA LEU A 172 4.00 10.46 7.96
C LEU A 172 4.32 9.03 8.44
N THR A 173 4.80 8.16 7.54
CA THR A 173 5.28 6.81 7.88
C THR A 173 6.35 6.87 8.96
N LYS A 174 7.36 7.74 8.81
CA LYS A 174 8.44 7.95 9.79
C LYS A 174 7.89 8.43 11.14
N ARG A 175 6.98 9.43 11.11
CA ARG A 175 6.41 9.99 12.34
C ARG A 175 5.56 8.98 13.10
N LEU A 176 4.76 8.19 12.37
CA LEU A 176 3.93 7.13 12.97
C LEU A 176 4.78 5.96 13.48
N ALA A 177 5.86 5.61 12.79
CA ALA A 177 6.81 4.60 13.26
C ALA A 177 7.39 4.98 14.63
N ALA A 178 7.86 6.22 14.79
CA ALA A 178 8.39 6.71 16.05
C ALA A 178 7.33 6.72 17.18
N GLU A 179 6.04 6.95 16.85
CA GLU A 179 4.96 6.97 17.83
C GLU A 179 4.52 5.56 18.25
N LEU A 180 4.44 4.63 17.29
CA LEU A 180 3.77 3.35 17.48
C LEU A 180 4.70 2.21 17.89
N ILE A 181 6.02 2.36 17.72
CA ILE A 181 6.99 1.31 18.07
C ILE A 181 6.94 0.91 19.55
N LYS A 182 6.67 1.86 20.43
CA LYS A 182 6.48 1.60 21.89
C LYS A 182 5.29 0.67 22.19
N HIS A 183 4.41 0.45 21.20
CA HIS A 183 3.26 -0.44 21.29
C HIS A 183 3.47 -1.74 20.50
N ASN A 184 4.69 -2.08 20.13
CA ASN A 184 5.04 -3.22 19.28
C ASN A 184 4.31 -3.17 17.92
N ILE A 185 4.18 -1.98 17.34
CA ILE A 185 3.64 -1.77 15.99
C ILE A 185 4.75 -1.15 15.14
N VAL A 186 5.21 -1.89 14.14
CA VAL A 186 6.17 -1.45 13.14
C VAL A 186 5.42 -0.78 11.98
N VAL A 187 5.81 0.43 11.63
CA VAL A 187 5.26 1.15 10.48
C VAL A 187 6.36 1.33 9.45
N SER A 188 6.09 0.95 8.21
CA SER A 188 6.99 1.08 7.07
C SER A 188 6.20 1.37 5.80
N SER A 189 6.86 1.61 4.69
CA SER A 189 6.20 1.83 3.42
C SER A 189 6.89 1.15 2.24
N ILE A 190 6.13 0.95 1.17
CA ILE A 190 6.63 0.55 -0.15
C ILE A 190 6.35 1.68 -1.11
N ALA A 191 7.34 2.05 -1.92
CA ALA A 191 7.22 3.02 -3.01
C ALA A 191 7.32 2.28 -4.36
N PRO A 192 6.17 1.88 -4.95
CA PRO A 192 6.18 1.26 -6.27
C PRO A 192 6.54 2.27 -7.37
N GLY A 193 7.27 1.79 -8.38
CA GLY A 193 7.45 2.46 -9.67
C GLY A 193 6.32 2.15 -10.65
N ALA A 194 6.68 1.93 -11.91
CA ALA A 194 5.71 1.59 -12.96
C ALA A 194 5.30 0.12 -12.87
N PHE A 195 4.03 -0.11 -12.57
CA PHE A 195 3.34 -1.40 -12.65
C PHE A 195 2.10 -1.24 -13.53
N SER A 196 1.75 -2.31 -14.25
CA SER A 196 0.49 -2.34 -15.03
C SER A 196 -0.71 -2.21 -14.09
N SER A 197 -1.58 -1.23 -14.32
CA SER A 197 -2.79 -1.03 -13.50
C SER A 197 -3.77 -0.07 -14.17
N ASP A 198 -5.02 -0.01 -13.67
CA ASP A 198 -6.00 0.99 -14.11
C ASP A 198 -5.59 2.44 -13.75
N MET A 199 -4.71 2.58 -12.77
CA MET A 199 -4.16 3.89 -12.39
C MET A 199 -2.99 4.29 -13.30
N ASN A 200 -2.21 3.33 -13.75
CA ASN A 200 -1.08 3.54 -14.67
C ASN A 200 -1.41 2.92 -16.03
N VAL A 201 -2.29 3.62 -16.76
CA VAL A 201 -2.76 3.21 -18.09
C VAL A 201 -1.59 3.12 -19.08
N ALA A 202 -0.61 4.02 -18.99
CA ALA A 202 0.57 3.98 -19.85
C ALA A 202 1.35 2.67 -19.69
N ALA A 203 1.61 2.24 -18.46
CA ALA A 203 2.31 0.96 -18.21
C ALA A 203 1.46 -0.27 -18.57
N ARG A 204 0.13 -0.13 -18.59
CA ARG A 204 -0.78 -1.20 -19.01
C ARG A 204 -0.85 -1.33 -20.53
N ASP A 205 -0.98 -0.23 -21.24
CA ASP A 205 -1.28 -0.20 -22.68
C ASP A 205 -0.01 -0.14 -23.55
N ASP A 206 1.11 0.43 -23.03
CA ASP A 206 2.42 0.47 -23.67
C ASP A 206 3.55 0.18 -22.66
N PRO A 207 3.67 -1.08 -22.19
CA PRO A 207 4.67 -1.45 -21.22
C PRO A 207 6.11 -1.30 -21.74
N GLU A 208 6.36 -1.50 -23.04
CA GLU A 208 7.68 -1.36 -23.65
C GLU A 208 8.12 0.10 -23.72
N GLY A 209 7.23 1.00 -24.10
CA GLY A 209 7.49 2.43 -24.11
C GLY A 209 7.83 2.93 -22.70
N VAL A 210 7.08 2.53 -21.69
CA VAL A 210 7.37 2.87 -20.29
C VAL A 210 8.69 2.23 -19.83
N ALA A 211 8.96 0.99 -20.20
CA ALA A 211 10.19 0.26 -19.84
C ALA A 211 11.47 0.97 -20.32
N SER A 212 11.40 1.70 -21.45
CA SER A 212 12.53 2.43 -22.00
C SER A 212 13.09 3.52 -21.06
N PHE A 213 12.27 4.02 -20.12
CA PHE A 213 12.64 5.02 -19.11
C PHE A 213 13.06 4.40 -17.76
N ILE A 214 12.98 3.07 -17.64
CA ILE A 214 13.33 2.34 -16.40
C ILE A 214 14.73 1.76 -16.55
N PRO A 215 15.68 2.01 -15.63
CA PRO A 215 17.04 1.47 -15.73
C PRO A 215 17.09 -0.06 -15.88
N MET A 216 16.16 -0.79 -15.26
CA MET A 216 16.05 -2.26 -15.37
C MET A 216 15.51 -2.73 -16.74
N GLY A 217 15.01 -1.83 -17.59
CA GLY A 217 14.49 -2.14 -18.93
C GLY A 217 13.14 -2.87 -18.95
N ARG A 218 12.40 -2.89 -17.84
CA ARG A 218 11.05 -3.46 -17.76
C ARG A 218 10.20 -2.77 -16.69
N ILE A 219 8.89 -2.86 -16.80
CA ILE A 219 7.97 -2.53 -15.71
C ILE A 219 8.01 -3.60 -14.61
N GLY A 220 7.48 -3.28 -13.45
CA GLY A 220 7.36 -4.22 -12.32
C GLY A 220 6.33 -5.31 -12.58
N THR A 221 6.58 -6.50 -12.03
CA THR A 221 5.70 -7.68 -12.07
C THR A 221 5.01 -7.91 -10.72
N ASP A 222 4.03 -8.81 -10.71
CA ASP A 222 3.33 -9.21 -9.47
C ASP A 222 4.31 -9.75 -8.43
N GLU A 223 5.36 -10.46 -8.84
CA GLU A 223 6.39 -11.00 -7.96
C GLU A 223 7.24 -9.90 -7.31
N ASP A 224 7.59 -8.85 -8.06
CA ASP A 224 8.41 -7.74 -7.54
C ASP A 224 7.73 -7.05 -6.36
N ILE A 225 6.43 -6.73 -6.49
CA ILE A 225 5.68 -6.09 -5.40
C ILE A 225 5.36 -7.07 -4.26
N SER A 226 5.05 -8.34 -4.59
CA SER A 226 4.75 -9.40 -3.61
C SER A 226 5.94 -9.68 -2.72
N GLY A 227 7.15 -9.76 -3.29
CA GLY A 227 8.39 -9.97 -2.54
C GLY A 227 8.62 -8.91 -1.47
N ALA A 228 8.52 -7.63 -1.83
CA ALA A 228 8.65 -6.53 -0.90
C ALA A 228 7.53 -6.51 0.17
N ALA A 229 6.30 -6.80 -0.24
CA ALA A 229 5.14 -6.84 0.66
C ALA A 229 5.27 -7.99 1.68
N ILE A 230 5.64 -9.20 1.26
CA ILE A 230 5.87 -10.35 2.16
C ILE A 230 7.04 -10.04 3.10
N PHE A 231 8.14 -9.47 2.60
CA PHE A 231 9.29 -9.11 3.43
C PHE A 231 8.87 -8.20 4.58
N LEU A 232 8.20 -7.08 4.31
CA LEU A 232 7.78 -6.13 5.35
C LEU A 232 6.71 -6.71 6.29
N ALA A 233 5.82 -7.57 5.79
CA ALA A 233 4.73 -8.17 6.57
C ALA A 233 5.21 -9.28 7.52
N SER A 234 6.28 -9.98 7.15
CA SER A 234 6.82 -11.13 7.87
C SER A 234 7.84 -10.73 8.95
N ARG A 235 8.37 -11.75 9.66
CA ARG A 235 9.46 -11.57 10.63
C ARG A 235 10.74 -11.02 10.00
N ALA A 236 10.95 -11.26 8.71
CA ALA A 236 12.11 -10.72 8.00
C ALA A 236 12.15 -9.19 8.01
N GLY A 237 10.99 -8.53 8.07
CA GLY A 237 10.85 -7.08 8.14
C GLY A 237 10.69 -6.49 9.55
N ASP A 238 10.85 -7.27 10.63
CA ASP A 238 10.62 -6.79 12.00
C ASP A 238 11.52 -5.62 12.39
N TYR A 239 12.73 -5.53 11.82
CA TYR A 239 13.70 -4.49 12.14
C TYR A 239 13.71 -3.32 11.15
N VAL A 240 12.79 -3.32 10.18
CA VAL A 240 12.62 -2.23 9.18
C VAL A 240 11.54 -1.27 9.68
N VAL A 241 11.96 -0.23 10.39
CA VAL A 241 11.07 0.70 11.10
C VAL A 241 11.19 2.10 10.52
N GLY A 242 10.07 2.65 10.06
CA GLY A 242 10.01 4.02 9.51
C GLY A 242 10.61 4.19 8.12
N ASP A 243 11.05 3.11 7.49
CA ASP A 243 11.70 3.17 6.19
C ASP A 243 10.73 2.94 5.03
N THR A 244 11.20 3.30 3.83
CA THR A 244 10.47 3.16 2.57
C THR A 244 11.30 2.29 1.62
N ILE A 245 10.77 1.09 1.31
CA ILE A 245 11.38 0.23 0.28
C ILE A 245 10.90 0.68 -1.09
N THR A 246 11.83 1.11 -1.94
CA THR A 246 11.55 1.49 -3.32
C THR A 246 11.61 0.26 -4.22
N VAL A 247 10.52 -0.02 -4.98
CA VAL A 247 10.39 -1.15 -5.89
C VAL A 247 10.06 -0.61 -7.28
N ASP A 248 11.09 -0.20 -8.03
CA ASP A 248 10.93 0.67 -9.20
C ASP A 248 11.89 0.38 -10.38
N GLY A 249 12.67 -0.66 -10.30
CA GLY A 249 13.66 -0.97 -11.34
C GLY A 249 14.78 0.08 -11.46
N GLY A 250 15.02 0.87 -10.39
CA GLY A 250 16.11 1.85 -10.32
C GLY A 250 15.73 3.29 -10.70
N VAL A 251 14.45 3.56 -10.93
CA VAL A 251 13.96 4.86 -11.39
C VAL A 251 14.32 6.01 -10.44
N VAL A 252 14.28 5.78 -9.12
CA VAL A 252 14.63 6.81 -8.12
C VAL A 252 16.14 6.89 -7.90
N HIS A 253 16.84 5.76 -7.77
CA HIS A 253 18.19 5.73 -7.25
C HIS A 253 19.28 5.40 -8.28
N ALA A 254 18.91 4.90 -9.46
CA ALA A 254 19.85 4.46 -10.49
C ALA A 254 19.65 5.15 -11.86
N SER A 255 18.76 6.15 -11.95
CA SER A 255 18.60 6.96 -13.17
C SER A 255 19.66 8.04 -13.22
N VAL A 256 20.42 8.06 -14.32
CA VAL A 256 21.35 9.14 -14.66
C VAL A 256 20.93 9.77 -15.99
N ALA A 257 21.00 11.11 -16.08
CA ALA A 257 20.79 11.78 -17.35
C ALA A 257 21.86 11.33 -18.36
N LYS A 258 21.45 10.98 -19.58
CA LYS A 258 22.41 10.69 -20.64
C LYS A 258 23.05 12.01 -21.08
N LEU A 259 24.38 12.05 -21.18
CA LEU A 259 25.13 13.22 -21.66
C LEU A 259 24.71 13.71 -23.08
N ALA A 260 24.03 12.83 -23.84
CA ALA A 260 23.51 13.18 -25.17
C ALA A 260 22.24 14.05 -25.14
N ASP A 261 21.68 14.29 -23.96
CA ASP A 261 20.47 15.09 -23.77
C ASP A 261 20.81 16.52 -23.25
N ILE A 262 22.10 16.88 -23.22
CA ILE A 262 22.67 18.19 -22.95
C ILE A 262 23.30 18.72 -24.22
#